data_34054d85c2d3135cb97837374fcca943
#
_entry.id   34054d85c2d3135cb97837374fcca943
#
_cell.length_a   1.000
_cell.length_b   1.000
_cell.length_c   1.000
_cell.angle_alpha   90.00
_cell.angle_beta   90.00
_cell.angle_gamma   90.00
#
_symmetry.space_group_name_H-M   'P 1'
#
loop_
_entity.id
_entity.type
_entity.pdbx_description
1 polymer ?
#
loop_
_entity_poly.entity_id
_entity_poly.type
_entity_poly.pdbx_seq_one_letter_code
_entity_poly.pdbx_strand_id
1 'polypeptide(L)'
;MPCGLYYTAKHKFRSSALLYFGTPVDVGRVELNEKGEPPREAVEALNNKIEKELRDVVLNAEHDEAMQTIARAEKVFSSDFEKDDSDEVLGLTRQFELRQRFIDGYTYHREHSPERVNALIDRITRYESELEQIGLDPEELTPPESLSSVAFYTFSRTILFALLFPFAIIGAVVNFPAYVLIKYIAIKLSNNYNDIVSTIKIIASALLFPLTWIVLAIVCYWLVGWKLSLVALIIAPISGYLAVRFAEEFDQFMAGALSLGFFITRKGFFKRLLVERRAIREEILKLGKEALQAKG
;
A
#
# COMPACT_ATOMS: atom_id res chain seq x y z
N MET A 1 1.64 -26.61 6.61
CA MET A 1 1.23 -25.82 5.46
C MET A 1 1.93 -24.47 5.57
N PRO A 2 2.78 -24.09 4.62
CA PRO A 2 3.44 -22.79 4.61
C PRO A 2 2.41 -21.68 4.39
N CYS A 3 2.67 -20.53 4.98
CA CYS A 3 1.80 -19.37 4.89
C CYS A 3 2.63 -18.12 4.69
N GLY A 4 2.32 -17.38 3.64
CA GLY A 4 2.90 -16.09 3.33
C GLY A 4 1.97 -14.95 3.71
N LEU A 5 2.54 -13.85 4.20
CA LEU A 5 1.81 -12.64 4.51
C LEU A 5 2.31 -11.50 3.62
N TYR A 6 1.42 -10.97 2.81
CA TYR A 6 1.69 -9.88 1.89
C TYR A 6 0.90 -8.62 2.28
N TYR A 7 1.61 -7.50 2.43
CA TYR A 7 1.02 -6.19 2.68
C TYR A 7 1.14 -5.30 1.44
N THR A 8 0.07 -4.63 1.05
CA THR A 8 0.09 -3.67 -0.06
C THR A 8 0.95 -2.44 0.29
N ALA A 9 0.86 -1.94 1.53
CA ALA A 9 1.68 -0.83 2.01
C ALA A 9 1.84 -0.89 3.53
N LYS A 10 2.94 -1.46 4.03
CA LYS A 10 3.21 -1.63 5.48
C LYS A 10 3.18 -0.34 6.30
N HIS A 11 3.50 0.80 5.67
CA HIS A 11 3.59 2.10 6.33
C HIS A 11 2.29 2.93 6.28
N LYS A 12 1.33 2.51 5.45
CA LYS A 12 0.02 3.18 5.33
C LYS A 12 -0.98 2.57 6.32
N PHE A 13 -1.69 3.43 7.02
CA PHE A 13 -2.81 3.02 7.85
C PHE A 13 -3.95 2.48 6.98
N ARG A 14 -4.58 1.37 7.41
CA ARG A 14 -5.67 0.68 6.69
C ARG A 14 -5.26 0.12 5.31
N SER A 15 -3.99 -0.20 5.10
CA SER A 15 -3.59 -0.95 3.92
C SER A 15 -4.10 -2.38 3.99
N SER A 16 -4.41 -2.95 2.83
CA SER A 16 -4.87 -4.34 2.73
C SER A 16 -3.72 -5.32 2.96
N ALA A 17 -4.04 -6.49 3.48
CA ALA A 17 -3.10 -7.59 3.68
C ALA A 17 -3.69 -8.88 3.10
N LEU A 18 -2.86 -9.63 2.35
CA LEU A 18 -3.19 -10.94 1.81
C LEU A 18 -2.46 -12.01 2.63
N LEU A 19 -3.22 -12.99 3.11
CA LEU A 19 -2.70 -14.21 3.69
C LEU A 19 -2.77 -15.31 2.62
N TYR A 20 -1.61 -15.73 2.12
CA TYR A 20 -1.51 -16.74 1.07
C TYR A 20 -1.05 -18.07 1.67
N PHE A 21 -1.83 -19.12 1.42
CA PHE A 21 -1.54 -20.47 1.89
C PHE A 21 -0.99 -21.32 0.75
N GLY A 22 0.21 -21.87 0.95
CA GLY A 22 0.85 -22.78 0.00
C GLY A 22 0.38 -24.22 0.13
N THR A 23 1.00 -25.10 -0.63
CA THR A 23 0.74 -26.54 -0.57
C THR A 23 1.15 -27.13 0.78
N PRO A 24 0.34 -28.04 1.37
CA PRO A 24 0.72 -28.71 2.61
C PRO A 24 2.03 -29.50 2.44
N VAL A 25 2.98 -29.28 3.32
CA VAL A 25 4.20 -30.10 3.37
C VAL A 25 3.87 -31.43 4.03
N ASP A 26 4.00 -32.52 3.28
CA ASP A 26 3.87 -33.86 3.85
C ASP A 26 5.11 -34.21 4.66
N VAL A 27 4.88 -34.48 5.94
CA VAL A 27 5.93 -34.88 6.90
C VAL A 27 5.82 -36.40 7.08
N GLY A 28 6.66 -37.14 6.35
CA GLY A 28 6.73 -38.58 6.47
C GLY A 28 7.09 -39.05 7.88
N ARG A 29 6.64 -40.26 8.24
CA ARG A 29 7.08 -40.90 9.51
C ARG A 29 8.54 -41.26 9.41
N VAL A 30 9.30 -40.93 10.44
CA VAL A 30 10.74 -41.21 10.53
C VAL A 30 11.00 -42.07 11.79
N GLU A 31 11.83 -43.09 11.69
CA GLU A 31 12.26 -43.88 12.83
C GLU A 31 13.19 -43.04 13.71
N LEU A 32 12.88 -43.00 15.00
CA LEU A 32 13.67 -42.24 15.97
C LEU A 32 14.81 -43.15 16.51
N ASN A 33 15.96 -42.56 16.84
CA ASN A 33 17.04 -43.27 17.51
C ASN A 33 16.69 -43.63 18.97
N GLU A 34 17.56 -44.33 19.68
CA GLU A 34 17.36 -44.72 21.09
C GLU A 34 17.14 -43.51 22.03
N LYS A 35 17.51 -42.31 21.62
CA LYS A 35 17.32 -41.05 22.36
C LYS A 35 16.03 -40.32 21.98
N GLY A 36 15.25 -40.89 21.06
CA GLY A 36 14.01 -40.25 20.57
C GLY A 36 14.24 -39.12 19.55
N GLU A 37 15.43 -39.04 18.93
CA GLU A 37 15.77 -38.03 17.95
C GLU A 37 15.69 -38.61 16.53
N PRO A 38 15.22 -37.82 15.55
CA PRO A 38 15.19 -38.21 14.13
C PRO A 38 16.62 -38.21 13.54
N PRO A 39 16.89 -38.99 12.49
CA PRO A 39 18.15 -38.96 11.75
C PRO A 39 18.39 -37.55 11.18
N ARG A 40 19.62 -37.09 11.23
CA ARG A 40 20.00 -35.73 10.75
C ARG A 40 19.66 -35.52 9.29
N GLU A 41 19.82 -36.53 8.45
CA GLU A 41 19.45 -36.47 7.02
C GLU A 41 17.97 -36.24 6.81
N ALA A 42 17.10 -36.84 7.61
CA ALA A 42 15.66 -36.64 7.55
C ALA A 42 15.25 -35.20 7.96
N VAL A 43 15.95 -34.65 8.97
CA VAL A 43 15.74 -33.25 9.39
C VAL A 43 16.17 -32.26 8.29
N GLU A 44 17.36 -32.50 7.68
CA GLU A 44 17.85 -31.67 6.58
C GLU A 44 16.95 -31.74 5.35
N ALA A 45 16.47 -32.93 4.99
CA ALA A 45 15.52 -33.10 3.88
C ALA A 45 14.19 -32.37 4.13
N LEU A 46 13.66 -32.44 5.37
CA LEU A 46 12.45 -31.73 5.74
C LEU A 46 12.66 -30.21 5.74
N ASN A 47 13.78 -29.73 6.26
CA ASN A 47 14.12 -28.30 6.26
C ASN A 47 14.22 -27.75 4.84
N ASN A 48 14.90 -28.46 3.94
CA ASN A 48 15.01 -28.06 2.53
C ASN A 48 13.63 -28.02 1.84
N LYS A 49 12.75 -28.97 2.17
CA LYS A 49 11.39 -29.01 1.65
C LYS A 49 10.56 -27.83 2.17
N ILE A 50 10.65 -27.55 3.48
CA ILE A 50 9.97 -26.40 4.09
C ILE A 50 10.49 -25.08 3.49
N GLU A 51 11.80 -24.94 3.34
CA GLU A 51 12.41 -23.75 2.75
C GLU A 51 11.92 -23.51 1.32
N LYS A 52 11.89 -24.55 0.50
CA LYS A 52 11.37 -24.47 -0.88
C LYS A 52 9.92 -23.99 -0.90
N GLU A 53 9.05 -24.64 -0.13
CA GLU A 53 7.61 -24.30 -0.09
C GLU A 53 7.36 -22.91 0.54
N LEU A 54 8.21 -22.45 1.45
CA LEU A 54 8.15 -21.08 1.98
C LEU A 54 8.56 -20.04 0.95
N ARG A 55 9.56 -20.33 0.11
CA ARG A 55 9.97 -19.43 -0.98
C ARG A 55 8.84 -19.18 -1.98
N ASP A 56 7.97 -20.19 -2.21
CA ASP A 56 6.85 -20.08 -3.13
C ASP A 56 5.71 -19.19 -2.59
N VAL A 57 5.59 -19.05 -1.27
CA VAL A 57 4.53 -18.26 -0.62
C VAL A 57 5.01 -16.91 -0.08
N VAL A 58 6.32 -16.63 -0.12
CA VAL A 58 6.92 -15.39 0.35
C VAL A 58 7.59 -14.67 -0.81
N LEU A 59 7.30 -13.38 -0.95
CA LEU A 59 8.02 -12.54 -1.90
C LEU A 59 9.44 -12.31 -1.39
N ASN A 60 10.40 -13.03 -1.96
CA ASN A 60 11.80 -12.92 -1.60
C ASN A 60 12.60 -12.37 -2.78
N ALA A 61 13.18 -11.17 -2.63
CA ALA A 61 14.15 -10.64 -3.55
C ALA A 61 15.49 -10.52 -2.81
N GLU A 62 16.54 -11.01 -3.41
CA GLU A 62 17.86 -11.12 -2.79
C GLU A 62 18.52 -9.76 -2.47
N HIS A 63 17.97 -8.65 -3.03
CA HIS A 63 18.54 -7.31 -2.88
C HIS A 63 17.44 -6.26 -2.69
N ASP A 64 17.65 -5.31 -1.78
CA ASP A 64 16.75 -4.16 -1.54
C ASP A 64 16.48 -3.33 -2.81
N GLU A 65 17.47 -3.21 -3.70
CA GLU A 65 17.37 -2.53 -4.99
C GLU A 65 16.35 -3.22 -5.92
N ALA A 66 16.31 -4.54 -5.93
CA ALA A 66 15.34 -5.31 -6.68
C ALA A 66 13.91 -5.03 -6.19
N MET A 67 13.71 -5.03 -4.86
CA MET A 67 12.40 -4.73 -4.25
C MET A 67 11.92 -3.31 -4.57
N GLN A 68 12.82 -2.32 -4.54
CA GLN A 68 12.46 -0.94 -4.93
C GLN A 68 12.08 -0.85 -6.42
N THR A 69 12.84 -1.48 -7.30
CA THR A 69 12.55 -1.52 -8.74
C THR A 69 11.20 -2.18 -9.03
N ILE A 70 10.92 -3.29 -8.35
CA ILE A 70 9.66 -4.03 -8.48
C ILE A 70 8.48 -3.19 -7.96
N ALA A 71 8.64 -2.51 -6.83
CA ALA A 71 7.60 -1.63 -6.29
C ALA A 71 7.30 -0.45 -7.23
N ARG A 72 8.32 0.10 -7.92
CA ARG A 72 8.14 1.13 -8.95
C ARG A 72 7.42 0.58 -10.19
N ALA A 73 7.80 -0.61 -10.65
CA ALA A 73 7.12 -1.30 -11.74
C ALA A 73 5.64 -1.57 -11.42
N GLU A 74 5.33 -1.98 -10.18
CA GLU A 74 3.97 -2.24 -9.69
C GLU A 74 3.07 -1.00 -9.76
N LYS A 75 3.59 0.18 -9.43
CA LYS A 75 2.85 1.45 -9.54
C LYS A 75 2.35 1.75 -10.97
N VAL A 76 3.07 1.27 -11.98
CA VAL A 76 2.64 1.40 -13.38
C VAL A 76 1.40 0.55 -13.69
N PHE A 77 1.14 -0.51 -12.90
CA PHE A 77 0.00 -1.42 -13.06
C PHE A 77 -1.20 -1.10 -12.14
N SER A 78 -1.05 -0.25 -11.13
CA SER A 78 -2.06 -0.03 -10.09
C SER A 78 -3.44 0.32 -10.63
N SER A 79 -3.55 1.15 -11.67
CA SER A 79 -4.84 1.56 -12.25
C SER A 79 -5.66 0.42 -12.90
N ASP A 80 -5.04 -0.73 -13.14
CA ASP A 80 -5.76 -1.89 -13.72
C ASP A 80 -6.41 -2.73 -12.62
N PHE A 81 -5.84 -2.70 -11.42
CA PHE A 81 -6.39 -3.42 -10.27
C PHE A 81 -7.63 -2.74 -9.70
N GLU A 82 -7.73 -1.40 -9.80
CA GLU A 82 -8.89 -0.65 -9.35
C GLU A 82 -10.15 -0.85 -10.21
N LYS A 83 -10.00 -1.28 -11.47
CA LYS A 83 -11.14 -1.46 -12.38
C LYS A 83 -11.88 -2.79 -12.24
N ASP A 84 -11.28 -3.78 -11.60
CA ASP A 84 -11.84 -5.15 -11.49
C ASP A 84 -12.44 -5.40 -10.08
N ASP A 85 -13.12 -4.40 -9.55
CA ASP A 85 -13.55 -4.21 -8.16
C ASP A 85 -14.70 -5.11 -7.68
N SER A 86 -14.94 -6.25 -8.34
CA SER A 86 -15.99 -7.17 -7.92
C SER A 86 -15.57 -8.10 -6.76
N ASP A 87 -14.24 -8.26 -6.50
CA ASP A 87 -13.76 -9.11 -5.41
C ASP A 87 -12.34 -8.68 -4.97
N GLU A 88 -12.24 -8.00 -3.81
CA GLU A 88 -10.99 -7.49 -3.24
C GLU A 88 -9.93 -8.58 -3.06
N VAL A 89 -10.36 -9.81 -2.73
CA VAL A 89 -9.46 -10.95 -2.53
C VAL A 89 -8.82 -11.40 -3.84
N LEU A 90 -9.60 -11.44 -4.93
CA LEU A 90 -9.09 -11.77 -6.26
C LEU A 90 -8.11 -10.71 -6.76
N GLY A 91 -8.37 -9.44 -6.47
CA GLY A 91 -7.47 -8.33 -6.78
C GLY A 91 -6.11 -8.47 -6.11
N LEU A 92 -6.08 -8.76 -4.81
CA LEU A 92 -4.86 -8.96 -4.02
C LEU A 92 -4.07 -10.21 -4.47
N THR A 93 -4.75 -11.29 -4.79
CA THR A 93 -4.10 -12.51 -5.33
C THR A 93 -3.42 -12.22 -6.66
N ARG A 94 -4.09 -11.50 -7.57
CA ARG A 94 -3.48 -11.06 -8.84
C ARG A 94 -2.27 -10.16 -8.63
N GLN A 95 -2.34 -9.22 -7.69
CA GLN A 95 -1.19 -8.35 -7.35
C GLN A 95 -0.01 -9.18 -6.85
N PHE A 96 -0.26 -10.14 -5.98
CA PHE A 96 0.78 -11.04 -5.46
C PHE A 96 1.43 -11.85 -6.59
N GLU A 97 0.64 -12.52 -7.44
CA GLU A 97 1.13 -13.29 -8.57
C GLU A 97 1.91 -12.43 -9.57
N LEU A 98 1.44 -11.21 -9.85
CA LEU A 98 2.11 -10.30 -10.75
C LEU A 98 3.47 -9.86 -10.17
N ARG A 99 3.51 -9.57 -8.90
CA ARG A 99 4.74 -9.20 -8.20
C ARG A 99 5.74 -10.35 -8.18
N GLN A 100 5.29 -11.57 -7.97
CA GLN A 100 6.14 -12.75 -8.05
C GLN A 100 6.74 -12.93 -9.46
N ARG A 101 5.93 -12.74 -10.51
CA ARG A 101 6.42 -12.73 -11.89
C ARG A 101 7.42 -11.61 -12.18
N PHE A 102 7.27 -10.47 -11.53
CA PHE A 102 8.25 -9.37 -11.65
C PHE A 102 9.58 -9.71 -10.99
N ILE A 103 9.55 -10.34 -9.81
CA ILE A 103 10.75 -10.82 -9.12
C ILE A 103 11.48 -11.85 -10.00
N ASP A 104 10.77 -12.84 -10.50
CA ASP A 104 11.33 -13.88 -11.36
C ASP A 104 11.92 -13.30 -12.65
N GLY A 105 11.18 -12.40 -13.29
CA GLY A 105 11.61 -11.71 -14.51
C GLY A 105 12.85 -10.86 -14.27
N TYR A 106 12.85 -10.06 -13.21
CA TYR A 106 13.97 -9.20 -12.84
C TYR A 106 15.23 -10.02 -12.55
N THR A 107 15.13 -11.07 -11.71
CA THR A 107 16.27 -11.92 -11.32
C THR A 107 16.86 -12.61 -12.54
N TYR A 108 16.02 -13.25 -13.36
CA TYR A 108 16.47 -13.93 -14.57
C TYR A 108 17.17 -13.00 -15.55
N HIS A 109 16.56 -11.86 -15.88
CA HIS A 109 17.13 -10.95 -16.86
C HIS A 109 18.30 -10.11 -16.34
N ARG A 110 18.42 -9.92 -15.02
CA ARG A 110 19.59 -9.29 -14.43
C ARG A 110 20.85 -10.11 -14.66
N GLU A 111 20.72 -11.44 -14.66
CA GLU A 111 21.85 -12.36 -14.93
C GLU A 111 22.11 -12.53 -16.43
N HIS A 112 21.06 -12.63 -17.26
CA HIS A 112 21.17 -13.01 -18.67
C HIS A 112 21.16 -11.82 -19.65
N SER A 113 20.55 -10.71 -19.29
CA SER A 113 20.42 -9.52 -20.14
C SER A 113 20.30 -8.21 -19.34
N PRO A 114 21.36 -7.84 -18.58
CA PRO A 114 21.30 -6.70 -17.65
C PRO A 114 21.04 -5.37 -18.37
N GLU A 115 21.45 -5.23 -19.63
CA GLU A 115 21.22 -4.01 -20.43
C GLU A 115 19.72 -3.74 -20.62
N ARG A 116 18.89 -4.78 -20.83
CA ARG A 116 17.44 -4.64 -20.99
C ARG A 116 16.78 -4.21 -19.69
N VAL A 117 17.23 -4.76 -18.56
CA VAL A 117 16.74 -4.38 -17.24
C VAL A 117 17.05 -2.92 -16.94
N ASN A 118 18.30 -2.50 -17.17
CA ASN A 118 18.73 -1.13 -16.96
C ASN A 118 17.97 -0.14 -17.87
N ALA A 119 17.78 -0.48 -19.16
CA ALA A 119 17.00 0.34 -20.08
C ALA A 119 15.53 0.50 -19.62
N LEU A 120 14.93 -0.56 -19.06
CA LEU A 120 13.58 -0.50 -18.50
C LEU A 120 13.52 0.36 -17.23
N ILE A 121 14.50 0.24 -16.33
CA ILE A 121 14.61 1.07 -15.12
C ILE A 121 14.74 2.55 -15.51
N ASP A 122 15.57 2.88 -16.50
CA ASP A 122 15.73 4.24 -16.99
C ASP A 122 14.43 4.81 -17.59
N ARG A 123 13.67 3.98 -18.30
CA ARG A 123 12.35 4.37 -18.82
C ARG A 123 11.35 4.63 -17.70
N ILE A 124 11.28 3.75 -16.69
CA ILE A 124 10.41 3.94 -15.53
C ILE A 124 10.81 5.23 -14.79
N THR A 125 12.10 5.46 -14.57
CA THR A 125 12.60 6.67 -13.89
C THR A 125 12.22 7.94 -14.63
N ARG A 126 12.36 7.94 -15.95
CA ARG A 126 11.98 9.08 -16.80
C ARG A 126 10.47 9.31 -16.76
N TYR A 127 9.68 8.25 -16.85
CA TYR A 127 8.22 8.32 -16.75
C TYR A 127 7.75 8.88 -15.40
N GLU A 128 8.32 8.42 -14.29
CA GLU A 128 8.03 8.94 -12.95
C GLU A 128 8.43 10.41 -12.81
N SER A 129 9.60 10.80 -13.31
CA SER A 129 10.04 12.20 -13.25
C SER A 129 9.14 13.14 -14.07
N GLU A 130 8.62 12.68 -15.21
CA GLU A 130 7.65 13.45 -16.01
C GLU A 130 6.31 13.62 -15.27
N LEU A 131 5.86 12.60 -14.53
CA LEU A 131 4.66 12.69 -13.69
C LEU A 131 4.86 13.59 -12.49
N GLU A 132 5.99 13.48 -11.79
CA GLU A 132 6.33 14.30 -10.63
C GLU A 132 6.36 15.80 -10.98
N GLN A 133 6.88 16.16 -12.17
CA GLN A 133 6.88 17.55 -12.67
C GLN A 133 5.47 18.15 -12.81
N ILE A 134 4.46 17.32 -12.97
CA ILE A 134 3.06 17.75 -13.06
C ILE A 134 2.28 17.48 -11.78
N GLY A 135 2.94 16.97 -10.73
CA GLY A 135 2.33 16.69 -9.43
C GLY A 135 1.37 15.51 -9.43
N LEU A 136 1.58 14.52 -10.31
CA LEU A 136 0.79 13.29 -10.39
C LEU A 136 1.63 12.08 -10.05
N ASP A 137 1.05 11.14 -9.31
CA ASP A 137 1.62 9.81 -9.13
C ASP A 137 1.23 8.87 -10.30
N PRO A 138 2.04 7.85 -10.61
CA PRO A 138 1.72 6.86 -11.64
C PRO A 138 0.35 6.18 -11.45
N GLU A 139 -0.09 6.03 -10.21
CA GLU A 139 -1.38 5.45 -9.84
C GLU A 139 -2.57 6.34 -10.24
N GLU A 140 -2.37 7.65 -10.26
CA GLU A 140 -3.41 8.67 -10.48
C GLU A 140 -3.68 8.96 -11.97
N LEU A 141 -2.83 8.47 -12.87
CA LEU A 141 -2.96 8.70 -14.30
C LEU A 141 -4.04 7.79 -14.91
N THR A 142 -5.30 8.13 -14.71
CA THR A 142 -6.46 7.39 -15.26
C THR A 142 -7.18 8.20 -16.32
N PRO A 143 -7.38 7.66 -17.54
CA PRO A 143 -8.14 8.37 -18.56
C PRO A 143 -9.62 8.45 -18.13
N PRO A 144 -10.25 9.61 -18.18
CA PRO A 144 -11.67 9.74 -17.84
C PRO A 144 -12.55 9.01 -18.87
N GLU A 145 -13.45 8.16 -18.40
CA GLU A 145 -14.38 7.40 -19.25
C GLU A 145 -15.36 8.33 -20.00
N SER A 146 -15.83 9.36 -19.31
CA SER A 146 -16.73 10.38 -19.86
C SER A 146 -16.52 11.71 -19.10
N LEU A 147 -16.40 12.81 -19.84
CA LEU A 147 -16.25 14.15 -19.25
C LEU A 147 -17.48 14.54 -18.42
N SER A 148 -18.67 14.12 -18.80
CA SER A 148 -19.92 14.44 -18.08
C SER A 148 -20.02 13.69 -16.75
N SER A 149 -19.66 12.41 -16.71
CA SER A 149 -19.66 11.63 -15.46
C SER A 149 -18.61 12.15 -14.48
N VAL A 150 -17.42 12.49 -14.98
CA VAL A 150 -16.36 13.06 -14.15
C VAL A 150 -16.73 14.46 -13.64
N ALA A 151 -17.33 15.32 -14.47
CA ALA A 151 -17.80 16.63 -14.03
C ALA A 151 -18.88 16.53 -12.96
N PHE A 152 -19.84 15.61 -13.11
CA PHE A 152 -20.89 15.37 -12.11
C PHE A 152 -20.29 14.81 -10.81
N TYR A 153 -19.37 13.84 -10.90
CA TYR A 153 -18.67 13.29 -9.74
C TYR A 153 -17.89 14.38 -9.01
N THR A 154 -17.08 15.15 -9.73
CA THR A 154 -16.30 16.27 -9.16
C THR A 154 -17.20 17.30 -8.49
N PHE A 155 -18.29 17.68 -9.12
CA PHE A 155 -19.24 18.66 -8.56
C PHE A 155 -19.92 18.13 -7.28
N SER A 156 -20.42 16.90 -7.29
CA SER A 156 -21.06 16.29 -6.11
C SER A 156 -20.09 16.13 -4.94
N ARG A 157 -18.84 15.74 -5.22
CA ARG A 157 -17.79 15.63 -4.21
C ARG A 157 -17.37 16.98 -3.65
N THR A 158 -17.28 18.01 -4.49
CA THR A 158 -16.99 19.39 -4.03
C THR A 158 -18.02 19.87 -3.01
N ILE A 159 -19.32 19.64 -3.28
CA ILE A 159 -20.38 20.00 -2.33
C ILE A 159 -20.24 19.21 -1.02
N LEU A 160 -20.00 17.90 -1.11
CA LEU A 160 -19.81 17.06 0.07
C LEU A 160 -18.61 17.53 0.92
N PHE A 161 -17.50 17.86 0.28
CA PHE A 161 -16.33 18.38 0.97
C PHE A 161 -16.58 19.74 1.62
N ALA A 162 -17.26 20.66 0.92
CA ALA A 162 -17.63 21.94 1.50
C ALA A 162 -18.53 21.79 2.76
N LEU A 163 -19.43 20.78 2.76
CA LEU A 163 -20.29 20.50 3.90
C LEU A 163 -19.52 19.83 5.07
N LEU A 164 -18.60 18.91 4.78
CA LEU A 164 -17.82 18.19 5.79
C LEU A 164 -16.64 19.00 6.33
N PHE A 165 -16.15 19.99 5.60
CA PHE A 165 -14.98 20.78 5.92
C PHE A 165 -15.00 21.40 7.33
N PRO A 166 -16.07 22.07 7.80
CA PRO A 166 -16.09 22.63 9.16
C PRO A 166 -15.97 21.56 10.25
N PHE A 167 -16.59 20.40 10.04
CA PHE A 167 -16.49 19.28 11.00
C PHE A 167 -15.10 18.65 10.98
N ALA A 168 -14.47 18.54 9.81
CA ALA A 168 -13.12 18.03 9.66
C ALA A 168 -12.10 18.97 10.34
N ILE A 169 -12.24 20.30 10.22
CA ILE A 169 -11.38 21.26 10.92
C ILE A 169 -11.50 21.09 12.44
N ILE A 170 -12.72 21.04 12.97
CA ILE A 170 -12.94 20.86 14.42
C ILE A 170 -12.26 19.55 14.87
N GLY A 171 -12.48 18.47 14.14
CA GLY A 171 -11.86 17.17 14.43
C GLY A 171 -10.33 17.19 14.36
N ALA A 172 -9.77 17.85 13.35
CA ALA A 172 -8.34 18.03 13.21
C ALA A 172 -7.74 18.82 14.38
N VAL A 173 -8.32 19.98 14.75
CA VAL A 173 -7.85 20.83 15.84
C VAL A 173 -7.91 20.10 17.19
N VAL A 174 -9.02 19.43 17.47
CA VAL A 174 -9.22 18.70 18.73
C VAL A 174 -8.22 17.54 18.87
N ASN A 175 -7.96 16.80 17.80
CA ASN A 175 -7.09 15.63 17.83
C ASN A 175 -5.61 15.94 17.51
N PHE A 176 -5.29 17.18 17.10
CA PHE A 176 -3.94 17.60 16.72
C PHE A 176 -2.88 17.32 17.79
N PRO A 177 -3.13 17.64 19.10
CA PRO A 177 -2.14 17.37 20.15
C PRO A 177 -1.78 15.88 20.27
N ALA A 178 -2.80 14.99 20.21
CA ALA A 178 -2.58 13.56 20.24
C ALA A 178 -1.78 13.10 19.00
N TYR A 179 -2.13 13.59 17.82
CA TYR A 179 -1.45 13.23 16.57
C TYR A 179 0.04 13.60 16.59
N VAL A 180 0.37 14.82 17.03
CA VAL A 180 1.76 15.29 17.14
C VAL A 180 2.54 14.44 18.14
N LEU A 181 1.93 14.14 19.29
CA LEU A 181 2.57 13.35 20.35
C LEU A 181 2.80 11.90 19.89
N ILE A 182 1.83 11.28 19.20
CA ILE A 182 1.97 9.95 18.61
C ILE A 182 3.13 9.92 17.61
N LYS A 183 3.20 10.91 16.71
CA LYS A 183 4.29 11.03 15.73
C LYS A 183 5.65 11.14 16.42
N TYR A 184 5.77 11.98 17.44
CA TYR A 184 7.01 12.14 18.21
C TYR A 184 7.42 10.85 18.93
N ILE A 185 6.48 10.19 19.61
CA ILE A 185 6.72 8.93 20.32
C ILE A 185 7.14 7.83 19.34
N ALA A 186 6.44 7.72 18.20
CA ALA A 186 6.76 6.74 17.19
C ALA A 186 8.17 6.89 16.63
N ILE A 187 8.59 8.11 16.31
CA ILE A 187 9.95 8.40 15.82
C ILE A 187 10.99 8.09 16.90
N LYS A 188 10.75 8.51 18.14
CA LYS A 188 11.70 8.36 19.23
C LYS A 188 11.89 6.91 19.68
N LEU A 189 10.80 6.10 19.70
CA LEU A 189 10.86 4.71 20.15
C LEU A 189 11.20 3.71 19.04
N SER A 190 10.96 4.06 17.76
CA SER A 190 11.25 3.15 16.65
C SER A 190 12.72 2.96 16.35
N ASN A 191 13.58 3.87 16.87
CA ASN A 191 15.02 3.83 16.64
C ASN A 191 15.41 3.60 15.16
N ASN A 192 14.64 4.17 14.23
CA ASN A 192 14.72 4.01 12.76
C ASN A 192 14.33 2.61 12.19
N TYR A 193 13.77 1.72 13.00
CA TYR A 193 13.21 0.46 12.48
C TYR A 193 11.78 0.68 11.94
N ASN A 194 11.62 0.69 10.63
CA ASN A 194 10.34 0.94 9.97
C ASN A 194 9.23 -0.05 10.36
N ASP A 195 9.57 -1.30 10.64
CA ASP A 195 8.61 -2.34 11.01
C ASP A 195 7.94 -2.09 12.38
N ILE A 196 8.65 -1.42 13.29
CA ILE A 196 8.16 -1.14 14.65
C ILE A 196 7.33 0.15 14.70
N VAL A 197 7.57 1.09 13.78
CA VAL A 197 6.87 2.40 13.74
C VAL A 197 5.35 2.23 13.73
N SER A 198 4.84 1.33 12.92
CA SER A 198 3.39 1.10 12.77
C SER A 198 2.77 0.55 14.06
N THR A 199 3.43 -0.39 14.71
CA THR A 199 2.99 -0.97 15.99
C THR A 199 2.95 0.08 17.10
N ILE A 200 4.01 0.91 17.21
CA ILE A 200 4.07 2.00 18.19
C ILE A 200 2.95 3.01 17.94
N LYS A 201 2.71 3.40 16.67
CA LYS A 201 1.62 4.32 16.31
C LYS A 201 0.26 3.77 16.74
N ILE A 202 -0.02 2.47 16.51
CA ILE A 202 -1.30 1.86 16.88
C ILE A 202 -1.50 1.88 18.41
N ILE A 203 -0.50 1.43 19.18
CA ILE A 203 -0.58 1.38 20.65
C ILE A 203 -0.70 2.79 21.23
N ALA A 204 0.14 3.72 20.77
CA ALA A 204 0.11 5.11 21.22
C ALA A 204 -1.23 5.78 20.87
N SER A 205 -1.79 5.51 19.69
CA SER A 205 -3.10 6.04 19.27
C SER A 205 -4.24 5.54 20.15
N ALA A 206 -4.23 4.25 20.48
CA ALA A 206 -5.25 3.64 21.32
C ALA A 206 -5.30 4.26 22.75
N LEU A 207 -4.18 4.81 23.22
CA LEU A 207 -4.08 5.46 24.52
C LEU A 207 -4.29 6.98 24.46
N LEU A 208 -3.63 7.64 23.52
CA LEU A 208 -3.55 9.12 23.48
C LEU A 208 -4.83 9.77 22.96
N PHE A 209 -5.53 9.17 21.99
CA PHE A 209 -6.78 9.76 21.53
C PHE A 209 -7.87 9.76 22.62
N PRO A 210 -8.18 8.65 23.29
CA PRO A 210 -9.13 8.67 24.41
C PRO A 210 -8.72 9.62 25.54
N LEU A 211 -7.41 9.66 25.87
CA LEU A 211 -6.90 10.59 26.87
C LEU A 211 -7.17 12.05 26.47
N THR A 212 -6.94 12.42 25.23
CA THR A 212 -7.23 13.76 24.70
C THR A 212 -8.72 14.10 24.81
N TRP A 213 -9.60 13.16 24.48
CA TRP A 213 -11.06 13.37 24.60
C TRP A 213 -11.50 13.55 26.05
N ILE A 214 -10.92 12.79 26.99
CA ILE A 214 -11.19 12.93 28.42
C ILE A 214 -10.71 14.30 28.92
N VAL A 215 -9.49 14.71 28.54
CA VAL A 215 -8.97 16.04 28.89
C VAL A 215 -9.85 17.15 28.36
N LEU A 216 -10.29 17.04 27.08
CA LEU A 216 -11.22 18.00 26.49
C LEU A 216 -12.54 18.05 27.26
N ALA A 217 -13.11 16.90 27.63
CA ALA A 217 -14.35 16.81 28.38
C ALA A 217 -14.21 17.47 29.76
N ILE A 218 -13.08 17.25 30.46
CA ILE A 218 -12.78 17.91 31.75
C ILE A 218 -12.70 19.43 31.58
N VAL A 219 -11.99 19.92 30.57
CA VAL A 219 -11.89 21.35 30.26
C VAL A 219 -13.26 21.95 29.98
N CYS A 220 -14.09 21.29 29.17
CA CYS A 220 -15.47 21.72 28.89
C CYS A 220 -16.34 21.71 30.16
N TYR A 221 -16.14 20.75 31.05
CA TYR A 221 -16.86 20.68 32.34
C TYR A 221 -16.56 21.93 33.21
N TRP A 222 -15.29 22.30 33.30
CA TRP A 222 -14.87 23.46 34.12
C TRP A 222 -15.30 24.80 33.53
N LEU A 223 -15.31 24.93 32.20
CA LEU A 223 -15.63 26.20 31.53
C LEU A 223 -17.12 26.45 31.36
N VAL A 224 -17.91 25.41 31.04
CA VAL A 224 -19.29 25.59 30.58
C VAL A 224 -20.26 24.69 31.34
N GLY A 225 -19.80 23.58 31.93
CA GLY A 225 -20.61 22.67 32.74
C GLY A 225 -20.79 21.28 32.11
N TRP A 226 -21.48 20.41 32.87
CA TRP A 226 -21.54 18.96 32.58
C TRP A 226 -22.22 18.59 31.24
N LYS A 227 -23.22 19.39 30.80
CA LYS A 227 -23.93 19.10 29.54
C LYS A 227 -23.01 19.20 28.33
N LEU A 228 -22.19 20.24 28.27
CA LEU A 228 -21.23 20.42 27.16
C LEU A 228 -20.07 19.43 27.24
N SER A 229 -19.67 19.02 28.42
CA SER A 229 -18.65 17.98 28.64
C SER A 229 -19.10 16.63 28.03
N LEU A 230 -20.34 16.21 28.24
CA LEU A 230 -20.88 14.99 27.63
C LEU A 230 -20.95 15.08 26.09
N VAL A 231 -21.41 16.24 25.58
CA VAL A 231 -21.45 16.49 24.14
C VAL A 231 -20.05 16.45 23.55
N ALA A 232 -19.07 17.08 24.17
CA ALA A 232 -17.67 17.08 23.73
C ALA A 232 -17.08 15.65 23.70
N LEU A 233 -17.36 14.83 24.72
CA LEU A 233 -16.88 13.45 24.80
C LEU A 233 -17.42 12.55 23.67
N ILE A 234 -18.65 12.81 23.18
CA ILE A 234 -19.27 12.08 22.08
C ILE A 234 -18.79 12.63 20.72
N ILE A 235 -18.73 13.96 20.59
CA ILE A 235 -18.41 14.60 19.31
C ILE A 235 -16.92 14.49 18.98
N ALA A 236 -16.02 14.49 19.97
CA ALA A 236 -14.57 14.44 19.72
C ALA A 236 -14.13 13.19 18.92
N PRO A 237 -14.50 11.95 19.27
CA PRO A 237 -14.17 10.78 18.45
C PRO A 237 -14.81 10.82 17.05
N ILE A 238 -16.06 11.27 16.95
CA ILE A 238 -16.79 11.35 15.68
C ILE A 238 -16.12 12.37 14.76
N SER A 239 -15.79 13.56 15.26
CA SER A 239 -15.11 14.60 14.49
C SER A 239 -13.69 14.18 14.09
N GLY A 240 -12.98 13.45 14.95
CA GLY A 240 -11.69 12.86 14.63
C GLY A 240 -11.77 11.86 13.46
N TYR A 241 -12.75 10.97 13.49
CA TYR A 241 -13.02 10.04 12.39
C TYR A 241 -13.35 10.79 11.08
N LEU A 242 -14.21 11.80 11.16
CA LEU A 242 -14.58 12.63 10.00
C LEU A 242 -13.36 13.38 9.44
N ALA A 243 -12.45 13.86 10.29
CA ALA A 243 -11.23 14.54 9.86
C ALA A 243 -10.30 13.60 9.08
N VAL A 244 -10.09 12.37 9.57
CA VAL A 244 -9.29 11.36 8.87
C VAL A 244 -9.94 11.00 7.54
N ARG A 245 -11.23 10.72 7.55
CA ARG A 245 -11.98 10.35 6.34
C ARG A 245 -11.98 11.47 5.30
N PHE A 246 -12.12 12.71 5.76
CA PHE A 246 -12.04 13.89 4.89
C PHE A 246 -10.65 13.99 4.24
N ALA A 247 -9.56 13.82 5.01
CA ALA A 247 -8.21 13.90 4.48
C ALA A 247 -7.94 12.79 3.43
N GLU A 248 -8.31 11.53 3.73
CA GLU A 248 -8.16 10.41 2.80
C GLU A 248 -8.89 10.64 1.48
N GLU A 249 -10.17 11.07 1.54
CA GLU A 249 -10.95 11.30 0.33
C GLU A 249 -10.56 12.58 -0.41
N PHE A 250 -10.07 13.59 0.33
CA PHE A 250 -9.63 14.85 -0.27
C PHE A 250 -8.36 14.67 -1.10
N ASP A 251 -7.40 13.86 -0.63
CA ASP A 251 -6.19 13.55 -1.40
C ASP A 251 -6.54 12.84 -2.72
N GLN A 252 -7.43 11.85 -2.68
CA GLN A 252 -7.91 11.16 -3.88
C GLN A 252 -8.67 12.09 -4.83
N PHE A 253 -9.50 12.98 -4.29
CA PHE A 253 -10.23 13.96 -5.06
C PHE A 253 -9.29 14.96 -5.76
N MET A 254 -8.28 15.48 -5.03
CA MET A 254 -7.30 16.41 -5.58
C MET A 254 -6.47 15.77 -6.69
N ALA A 255 -6.04 14.54 -6.52
CA ALA A 255 -5.34 13.77 -7.54
C ALA A 255 -6.19 13.59 -8.81
N GLY A 256 -7.46 13.20 -8.66
CA GLY A 256 -8.40 13.09 -9.76
C GLY A 256 -8.70 14.43 -10.47
N ALA A 257 -8.83 15.50 -9.69
CA ALA A 257 -9.06 16.85 -10.24
C ALA A 257 -7.84 17.38 -11.01
N LEU A 258 -6.62 17.15 -10.50
CA LEU A 258 -5.37 17.48 -11.19
C LEU A 258 -5.22 16.68 -12.48
N SER A 259 -5.42 15.36 -12.44
CA SER A 259 -5.38 14.50 -13.63
C SER A 259 -6.36 14.97 -14.72
N LEU A 260 -7.59 15.31 -14.33
CA LEU A 260 -8.59 15.87 -15.25
C LEU A 260 -8.16 17.23 -15.81
N GLY A 261 -7.64 18.13 -14.98
CA GLY A 261 -7.13 19.42 -15.38
C GLY A 261 -6.03 19.30 -16.45
N PHE A 262 -5.07 18.39 -16.24
CA PHE A 262 -4.03 18.08 -17.23
C PHE A 262 -4.58 17.42 -18.48
N PHE A 263 -5.54 16.51 -18.34
CA PHE A 263 -6.21 15.91 -19.51
C PHE A 263 -6.88 16.96 -20.39
N ILE A 264 -7.54 17.97 -19.82
CA ILE A 264 -8.21 19.01 -20.56
C ILE A 264 -7.19 19.99 -21.18
N THR A 265 -6.22 20.45 -20.40
CA THR A 265 -5.30 21.54 -20.79
C THR A 265 -4.11 21.04 -21.66
N ARG A 266 -3.62 19.84 -21.44
CA ARG A 266 -2.44 19.25 -22.10
C ARG A 266 -2.72 17.85 -22.66
N LYS A 267 -3.81 17.71 -23.39
CA LYS A 267 -4.30 16.43 -23.93
C LYS A 267 -3.25 15.61 -24.70
N GLY A 268 -2.37 16.26 -25.45
CA GLY A 268 -1.29 15.60 -26.21
C GLY A 268 -0.24 14.97 -25.29
N PHE A 269 0.17 15.70 -24.26
CA PHE A 269 1.13 15.24 -23.28
C PHE A 269 0.57 14.07 -22.45
N PHE A 270 -0.67 14.20 -21.98
CA PHE A 270 -1.36 13.17 -21.25
C PHE A 270 -1.49 11.85 -22.05
N LYS A 271 -1.85 11.95 -23.33
CA LYS A 271 -1.90 10.77 -24.22
C LYS A 271 -0.53 10.13 -24.41
N ARG A 272 0.54 10.93 -24.51
CA ARG A 272 1.90 10.41 -24.60
C ARG A 272 2.27 9.59 -23.35
N LEU A 273 1.99 10.11 -22.16
CA LEU A 273 2.23 9.41 -20.90
C LEU A 273 1.45 8.08 -20.81
N LEU A 274 0.19 8.04 -21.28
CA LEU A 274 -0.58 6.80 -21.34
C LEU A 274 0.00 5.77 -22.31
N VAL A 275 0.53 6.21 -23.45
CA VAL A 275 1.21 5.33 -24.42
C VAL A 275 2.50 4.80 -23.83
N GLU A 276 3.30 5.66 -23.19
CA GLU A 276 4.55 5.25 -22.53
C GLU A 276 4.28 4.26 -21.38
N ARG A 277 3.27 4.51 -20.56
CA ARG A 277 2.82 3.57 -19.52
C ARG A 277 2.50 2.19 -20.10
N ARG A 278 1.73 2.16 -21.19
CA ARG A 278 1.38 0.90 -21.86
C ARG A 278 2.61 0.16 -22.38
N ALA A 279 3.55 0.90 -23.01
CA ALA A 279 4.78 0.31 -23.53
C ALA A 279 5.68 -0.24 -22.42
N ILE A 280 5.79 0.45 -21.27
CA ILE A 280 6.50 -0.04 -20.08
C ILE A 280 5.85 -1.33 -19.57
N ARG A 281 4.52 -1.37 -19.47
CA ARG A 281 3.76 -2.56 -19.05
C ARG A 281 3.98 -3.76 -19.95
N GLU A 282 3.88 -3.55 -21.25
CA GLU A 282 4.10 -4.62 -22.26
C GLU A 282 5.51 -5.20 -22.13
N GLU A 283 6.53 -4.36 -21.96
CA GLU A 283 7.90 -4.82 -21.77
C GLU A 283 8.08 -5.61 -20.47
N ILE A 284 7.52 -5.14 -19.35
CA ILE A 284 7.58 -5.85 -18.06
C ILE A 284 6.91 -7.24 -18.18
N LEU A 285 5.71 -7.31 -18.78
CA LEU A 285 5.00 -8.57 -18.99
C LEU A 285 5.76 -9.53 -19.92
N LYS A 286 6.44 -9.00 -20.92
CA LYS A 286 7.27 -9.77 -21.84
C LYS A 286 8.48 -10.37 -21.12
N LEU A 287 9.21 -9.58 -20.34
CA LEU A 287 10.34 -10.06 -19.53
C LEU A 287 9.89 -11.16 -18.54
N GLY A 288 8.76 -10.98 -17.87
CA GLY A 288 8.20 -12.00 -16.98
C GLY A 288 7.83 -13.32 -17.69
N LYS A 289 7.27 -13.24 -18.90
CA LYS A 289 6.95 -14.44 -19.71
C LYS A 289 8.21 -15.18 -20.17
N GLU A 290 9.23 -14.45 -20.63
CA GLU A 290 10.51 -15.02 -21.08
C GLU A 290 11.20 -15.77 -19.92
N ALA A 291 11.18 -15.20 -18.70
CA ALA A 291 11.74 -15.84 -17.52
C ALA A 291 11.00 -17.14 -17.13
N LEU A 292 9.67 -17.15 -17.23
CA LEU A 292 8.87 -18.34 -16.95
C LEU A 292 9.14 -19.47 -17.96
N GLN A 293 9.30 -19.12 -19.24
CA GLN A 293 9.63 -20.08 -20.30
C GLN A 293 11.04 -20.68 -20.16
N ALA A 294 11.96 -19.94 -19.56
CA ALA A 294 13.32 -20.42 -19.31
C ALA A 294 13.42 -21.34 -18.07
N LYS A 295 12.46 -21.28 -17.15
CA LYS A 295 12.40 -22.12 -15.94
C LYS A 295 11.67 -23.45 -16.15
N GLY A 296 10.82 -23.58 -17.18
CA GLY A 296 10.05 -24.79 -17.51
C GLY A 296 10.71 -25.57 -18.63
#